data_26bff2d3a011a9aec7887afe66d0dbca
#
_entry.id   26bff2d3a011a9aec7887afe66d0dbca
#
_cell.length_a   1.000
_cell.length_b   1.000
_cell.length_c   1.000
_cell.angle_alpha   90.00
_cell.angle_beta   90.00
_cell.angle_gamma   90.00
#
_symmetry.space_group_name_H-M   'P 1'
#
loop_
_entity.id
_entity.type
_entity.pdbx_description
1 polymer ?
#
loop_
_entity_poly.entity_id
_entity_poly.type
_entity_poly.pdbx_seq_one_letter_code
_entity_poly.pdbx_strand_id
1 'polypeptide(L)'
;MEITRISRTKKGRFALFCGEEFLFSVDEETFFTQRLAEGVTLDEAGLEELRRKSDAQRAKDKAFGYLAAREHASGELYQKLCRDFDEHTAAAAVAKMDELGLLDDGAFARRAAAWLVSKNKSGSEILRWLAGRGVVRELARQALDEVYEEQQADAPEGLGPEGAAALRLVEKQYAAKLAAGKKQNVLAALARRGFAAGEARRAVELWLEEHPAHVPDEY
;
A
#
# COMPACT_ATOMS: atom_id res chain seq x y z
N MET A 1 24.91 -14.16 -31.61
CA MET A 1 23.74 -15.02 -31.93
C MET A 1 22.95 -14.40 -33.07
N GLU A 2 22.46 -15.21 -34.01
CA GLU A 2 21.63 -14.74 -35.12
C GLU A 2 20.17 -14.97 -34.80
N ILE A 3 19.33 -13.97 -35.03
CA ILE A 3 17.86 -14.11 -34.90
C ILE A 3 17.38 -14.86 -36.17
N THR A 4 17.04 -16.12 -36.03
CA THR A 4 16.67 -16.97 -37.17
C THR A 4 15.17 -16.98 -37.43
N ARG A 5 14.34 -16.67 -36.43
CA ARG A 5 12.89 -16.64 -36.55
C ARG A 5 12.27 -15.63 -35.60
N ILE A 6 11.24 -14.93 -36.09
CA ILE A 6 10.43 -14.01 -35.30
C ILE A 6 8.96 -14.42 -35.41
N SER A 7 8.25 -14.50 -34.31
CA SER A 7 6.82 -14.81 -34.31
C SER A 7 6.03 -13.88 -33.40
N ARG A 8 4.81 -13.52 -33.81
CA ARG A 8 3.94 -12.68 -32.96
C ARG A 8 3.22 -13.55 -31.94
N THR A 9 3.35 -13.18 -30.66
CA THR A 9 2.67 -13.86 -29.56
C THR A 9 1.19 -13.47 -29.49
N LYS A 10 0.35 -14.26 -28.81
CA LYS A 10 -1.07 -13.93 -28.56
C LYS A 10 -1.27 -12.59 -27.83
N LYS A 11 -0.25 -12.10 -27.12
CA LYS A 11 -0.26 -10.82 -26.40
C LYS A 11 0.33 -9.67 -27.22
N GLY A 12 0.53 -9.84 -28.53
CA GLY A 12 1.02 -8.81 -29.45
C GLY A 12 2.54 -8.57 -29.41
N ARG A 13 3.30 -9.31 -28.60
CA ARG A 13 4.77 -9.20 -28.52
C ARG A 13 5.45 -10.00 -29.63
N PHE A 14 6.70 -9.70 -29.91
CA PHE A 14 7.52 -10.42 -30.89
C PHE A 14 8.46 -11.38 -30.16
N ALA A 15 8.25 -12.67 -30.34
CA ALA A 15 9.13 -13.72 -29.82
C ALA A 15 10.31 -13.93 -30.77
N LEU A 16 11.53 -13.89 -30.23
CA LEU A 16 12.78 -14.01 -30.96
C LEU A 16 13.36 -15.41 -30.72
N PHE A 17 13.88 -16.02 -31.78
CA PHE A 17 14.45 -17.38 -31.75
C PHE A 17 15.85 -17.39 -32.41
N CYS A 18 16.73 -18.25 -31.89
CA CYS A 18 17.97 -18.66 -32.52
C CYS A 18 17.89 -20.17 -32.82
N GLY A 19 17.76 -20.56 -34.07
CA GLY A 19 17.39 -21.92 -34.42
C GLY A 19 15.99 -22.25 -33.87
N GLU A 20 15.91 -23.31 -33.08
CA GLU A 20 14.69 -23.69 -32.38
C GLU A 20 14.58 -23.12 -30.95
N GLU A 21 15.66 -22.53 -30.44
CA GLU A 21 15.71 -22.00 -29.09
C GLU A 21 14.97 -20.66 -28.99
N PHE A 22 14.01 -20.59 -28.05
CA PHE A 22 13.34 -19.33 -27.68
C PHE A 22 14.27 -18.49 -26.84
N LEU A 23 14.63 -17.29 -27.29
CA LEU A 23 15.47 -16.36 -26.55
C LEU A 23 14.66 -15.57 -25.53
N PHE A 24 13.80 -14.72 -26.00
CA PHE A 24 12.82 -13.92 -25.22
C PHE A 24 11.83 -13.23 -26.16
N SER A 25 10.89 -12.47 -25.59
CA SER A 25 9.97 -11.68 -26.42
C SER A 25 10.13 -10.19 -26.13
N VAL A 26 10.08 -9.37 -27.18
CA VAL A 26 10.12 -7.91 -27.10
C VAL A 26 8.74 -7.31 -27.37
N ASP A 27 8.51 -6.10 -26.89
CA ASP A 27 7.33 -5.32 -27.24
C ASP A 27 7.48 -4.69 -28.64
N GLU A 28 6.37 -4.14 -29.12
CA GLU A 28 6.29 -3.59 -30.48
C GLU A 28 7.20 -2.37 -30.66
N GLU A 29 7.28 -1.49 -29.65
CA GLU A 29 8.15 -0.32 -29.67
C GLU A 29 9.62 -0.72 -29.75
N THR A 30 10.07 -1.62 -28.88
CA THR A 30 11.42 -2.17 -28.90
C THR A 30 11.74 -2.86 -30.21
N PHE A 31 10.77 -3.63 -30.76
CA PHE A 31 10.96 -4.34 -32.01
C PHE A 31 11.27 -3.38 -33.19
N PHE A 32 10.48 -2.33 -33.35
CA PHE A 32 10.66 -1.37 -34.44
C PHE A 32 11.83 -0.41 -34.21
N THR A 33 12.03 0.09 -33.01
CA THR A 33 13.12 1.03 -32.71
C THR A 33 14.49 0.39 -32.82
N GLN A 34 14.61 -0.89 -32.48
CA GLN A 34 15.85 -1.67 -32.63
C GLN A 34 15.99 -2.29 -34.01
N ARG A 35 15.03 -2.06 -34.93
CA ARG A 35 15.01 -2.60 -36.30
C ARG A 35 15.30 -4.09 -36.38
N LEU A 36 14.65 -4.85 -35.46
CA LEU A 36 14.84 -6.28 -35.40
C LEU A 36 14.25 -6.98 -36.62
N ALA A 37 15.00 -7.90 -37.21
CA ALA A 37 14.58 -8.73 -38.34
C ALA A 37 15.28 -10.09 -38.26
N GLU A 38 14.75 -11.07 -38.96
CA GLU A 38 15.42 -12.35 -39.17
C GLU A 38 16.72 -12.11 -39.93
N GLY A 39 17.79 -12.80 -39.53
CA GLY A 39 19.14 -12.60 -40.03
C GLY A 39 19.98 -11.57 -39.28
N VAL A 40 19.38 -10.79 -38.38
CA VAL A 40 20.12 -9.86 -37.50
C VAL A 40 20.98 -10.64 -36.52
N THR A 41 22.30 -10.34 -36.53
CA THR A 41 23.26 -10.92 -35.58
C THR A 41 23.50 -9.98 -34.44
N LEU A 42 23.31 -10.45 -33.21
CA LEU A 42 23.61 -9.74 -31.98
C LEU A 42 24.73 -10.48 -31.22
N ASP A 43 25.63 -9.71 -30.66
CA ASP A 43 26.58 -10.25 -29.68
C ASP A 43 25.88 -10.38 -28.31
N GLU A 44 26.58 -10.92 -27.33
CA GLU A 44 26.02 -11.14 -25.99
C GLU A 44 25.58 -9.82 -25.32
N ALA A 45 26.37 -8.76 -25.49
CA ALA A 45 26.07 -7.43 -24.96
C ALA A 45 24.80 -6.82 -25.62
N GLY A 46 24.64 -6.99 -26.94
CA GLY A 46 23.48 -6.54 -27.69
C GLY A 46 22.20 -7.29 -27.28
N LEU A 47 22.31 -8.59 -27.02
CA LEU A 47 21.19 -9.39 -26.51
C LEU A 47 20.77 -8.96 -25.11
N GLU A 48 21.73 -8.73 -24.23
CA GLU A 48 21.44 -8.28 -22.87
C GLU A 48 20.84 -6.87 -22.86
N GLU A 49 21.35 -5.95 -23.67
CA GLU A 49 20.80 -4.61 -23.81
C GLU A 49 19.36 -4.66 -24.36
N LEU A 50 19.09 -5.51 -25.34
CA LEU A 50 17.76 -5.69 -25.91
C LEU A 50 16.79 -6.27 -24.87
N ARG A 51 17.24 -7.23 -24.07
CA ARG A 51 16.46 -7.81 -22.96
C ARG A 51 16.13 -6.73 -21.94
N ARG A 52 17.13 -5.95 -21.52
CA ARG A 52 16.97 -4.86 -20.57
C ARG A 52 15.93 -3.81 -21.05
N LYS A 53 15.99 -3.40 -22.31
CA LYS A 53 15.02 -2.48 -22.90
C LYS A 53 13.60 -3.07 -22.89
N SER A 54 13.47 -4.33 -23.30
CA SER A 54 12.19 -5.02 -23.29
C SER A 54 11.62 -5.17 -21.88
N ASP A 55 12.44 -5.49 -20.89
CA ASP A 55 11.99 -5.61 -19.50
C ASP A 55 11.61 -4.25 -18.90
N ALA A 56 12.34 -3.19 -19.23
CA ALA A 56 11.99 -1.83 -18.83
C ALA A 56 10.61 -1.40 -19.37
N GLN A 57 10.31 -1.71 -20.64
CA GLN A 57 8.99 -1.41 -21.21
C GLN A 57 7.88 -2.28 -20.57
N ARG A 58 8.14 -3.57 -20.38
CA ARG A 58 7.20 -4.47 -19.69
C ARG A 58 6.89 -4.02 -18.25
N ALA A 59 7.89 -3.53 -17.53
CA ALA A 59 7.71 -3.02 -16.17
C ALA A 59 6.82 -1.78 -16.15
N LYS A 60 7.01 -0.84 -17.11
CA LYS A 60 6.13 0.32 -17.28
C LYS A 60 4.69 -0.08 -17.60
N ASP A 61 4.49 -0.95 -18.59
CA ASP A 61 3.15 -1.44 -18.97
C ASP A 61 2.44 -2.09 -17.77
N LYS A 62 3.19 -2.85 -16.98
CA LYS A 62 2.65 -3.50 -15.78
C LYS A 62 2.33 -2.49 -14.68
N ALA A 63 3.17 -1.46 -14.49
CA ALA A 63 2.92 -0.35 -13.59
C ALA A 63 1.62 0.39 -13.96
N PHE A 64 1.45 0.76 -15.23
CA PHE A 64 0.21 1.35 -15.73
C PHE A 64 -1.01 0.46 -15.45
N GLY A 65 -0.89 -0.85 -15.69
CA GLY A 65 -1.96 -1.80 -15.39
C GLY A 65 -2.35 -1.84 -13.92
N TYR A 66 -1.39 -1.75 -12.99
CA TYR A 66 -1.67 -1.66 -11.57
C TYR A 66 -2.36 -0.35 -11.19
N LEU A 67 -1.85 0.79 -11.71
CA LEU A 67 -2.40 2.12 -11.42
C LEU A 67 -3.79 2.33 -12.04
N ALA A 68 -4.07 1.73 -13.19
CA ALA A 68 -5.40 1.75 -13.80
C ALA A 68 -6.45 0.98 -12.98
N ALA A 69 -6.04 -0.03 -12.22
CA ALA A 69 -6.95 -0.83 -11.40
C ALA A 69 -7.32 -0.13 -10.07
N ARG A 70 -6.37 0.53 -9.43
CA ARG A 70 -6.53 1.35 -8.21
C ARG A 70 -5.28 2.17 -7.91
N GLU A 71 -5.43 3.09 -7.00
CA GLU A 71 -4.28 3.83 -6.45
C GLU A 71 -3.32 2.90 -5.69
N HIS A 72 -2.04 3.23 -5.77
CA HIS A 72 -0.97 2.56 -5.06
C HIS A 72 0.00 3.62 -4.50
N ALA A 73 0.58 3.33 -3.34
CA ALA A 73 1.79 4.03 -2.92
C ALA A 73 2.97 3.60 -3.80
N SER A 74 3.96 4.48 -3.97
CA SER A 74 5.16 4.21 -4.77
C SER A 74 5.89 2.95 -4.28
N GLY A 75 6.05 2.78 -2.96
CA GLY A 75 6.66 1.60 -2.37
C GLY A 75 5.84 0.31 -2.58
N GLU A 76 4.49 0.39 -2.57
CA GLU A 76 3.65 -0.76 -2.90
C GLU A 76 3.79 -1.18 -4.37
N LEU A 77 3.83 -0.20 -5.27
CA LEU A 77 4.05 -0.44 -6.70
C LEU A 77 5.41 -1.08 -6.95
N TYR A 78 6.47 -0.55 -6.32
CA TYR A 78 7.81 -1.11 -6.38
C TYR A 78 7.85 -2.57 -5.94
N GLN A 79 7.33 -2.88 -4.76
CA GLN A 79 7.28 -4.26 -4.24
C GLN A 79 6.53 -5.22 -5.17
N LYS A 80 5.49 -4.76 -5.84
CA LYS A 80 4.75 -5.55 -6.81
C LYS A 80 5.55 -5.81 -8.08
N LEU A 81 6.28 -4.82 -8.58
CA LEU A 81 7.13 -4.95 -9.77
C LEU A 81 8.33 -5.86 -9.51
N CYS A 82 8.95 -5.81 -8.33
CA CYS A 82 10.06 -6.69 -7.93
C CYS A 82 9.71 -8.19 -7.92
N ARG A 83 8.44 -8.56 -8.06
CA ARG A 83 8.05 -9.98 -8.21
C ARG A 83 8.38 -10.55 -9.59
N ASP A 84 8.53 -9.70 -10.59
CA ASP A 84 8.69 -10.10 -11.99
C ASP A 84 9.91 -9.46 -12.67
N PHE A 85 10.49 -8.43 -12.04
CA PHE A 85 11.63 -7.67 -12.57
C PHE A 85 12.68 -7.48 -11.48
N ASP A 86 13.91 -7.24 -11.89
CA ASP A 86 14.98 -6.84 -10.99
C ASP A 86 14.71 -5.46 -10.37
N GLU A 87 15.40 -5.18 -9.26
CA GLU A 87 15.19 -3.96 -8.47
C GLU A 87 15.42 -2.67 -9.27
N HIS A 88 16.42 -2.65 -10.16
CA HIS A 88 16.73 -1.49 -10.96
C HIS A 88 15.61 -1.19 -11.98
N THR A 89 15.16 -2.21 -12.69
CA THR A 89 14.04 -2.12 -13.65
C THR A 89 12.75 -1.71 -12.95
N ALA A 90 12.46 -2.28 -11.78
CA ALA A 90 11.29 -1.92 -10.98
C ALA A 90 11.36 -0.46 -10.51
N ALA A 91 12.51 -0.02 -9.97
CA ALA A 91 12.71 1.37 -9.52
C ALA A 91 12.56 2.37 -10.67
N ALA A 92 13.16 2.08 -11.84
CA ALA A 92 13.04 2.93 -13.02
C ALA A 92 11.58 3.06 -13.52
N ALA A 93 10.81 1.98 -13.45
CA ALA A 93 9.39 2.02 -13.82
C ALA A 93 8.57 2.86 -12.82
N VAL A 94 8.83 2.74 -11.51
CA VAL A 94 8.17 3.56 -10.47
C VAL A 94 8.52 5.04 -10.65
N ALA A 95 9.81 5.37 -10.84
CA ALA A 95 10.24 6.74 -11.09
C ALA A 95 9.56 7.33 -12.32
N LYS A 96 9.35 6.52 -13.37
CA LYS A 96 8.61 6.99 -14.55
C LYS A 96 7.14 7.25 -14.27
N MET A 97 6.48 6.48 -13.42
CA MET A 97 5.09 6.75 -12.99
C MET A 97 5.01 8.03 -12.15
N ASP A 98 5.99 8.28 -11.31
CA ASP A 98 6.10 9.51 -10.52
C ASP A 98 6.31 10.75 -11.40
N GLU A 99 7.26 10.70 -12.35
CA GLU A 99 7.48 11.76 -13.35
C GLU A 99 6.21 12.11 -14.14
N LEU A 100 5.35 11.13 -14.38
CA LEU A 100 4.08 11.32 -15.07
C LEU A 100 2.95 11.83 -14.15
N GLY A 101 3.24 12.05 -12.86
CA GLY A 101 2.26 12.51 -11.88
C GLY A 101 1.19 11.47 -11.56
N LEU A 102 1.47 10.18 -11.78
CA LEU A 102 0.54 9.09 -11.53
C LEU A 102 0.67 8.51 -10.12
N LEU A 103 1.65 8.98 -9.34
CA LEU A 103 1.88 8.63 -7.95
C LEU A 103 1.82 9.90 -7.09
N ASP A 104 1.16 9.79 -5.96
CA ASP A 104 1.10 10.81 -4.92
C ASP A 104 0.95 10.12 -3.58
N ASP A 105 2.09 9.82 -2.95
CA ASP A 105 2.13 9.11 -1.69
C ASP A 105 1.50 9.90 -0.54
N GLY A 106 1.51 11.24 -0.61
CA GLY A 106 0.85 12.11 0.37
C GLY A 106 -0.67 11.99 0.31
N ALA A 107 -1.23 12.19 -0.88
CA ALA A 107 -2.66 12.04 -1.09
C ALA A 107 -3.14 10.60 -0.83
N PHE A 108 -2.35 9.58 -1.21
CA PHE A 108 -2.61 8.18 -0.89
C PHE A 108 -2.65 7.94 0.62
N ALA A 109 -1.63 8.42 1.36
CA ALA A 109 -1.54 8.26 2.81
C ALA A 109 -2.72 8.91 3.52
N ARG A 110 -3.11 10.12 3.14
CA ARG A 110 -4.23 10.86 3.72
C ARG A 110 -5.57 10.15 3.49
N ARG A 111 -5.87 9.72 2.25
CA ARG A 111 -7.09 8.96 1.95
C ARG A 111 -7.14 7.63 2.71
N ALA A 112 -6.03 6.93 2.78
CA ALA A 112 -5.93 5.68 3.51
C ALA A 112 -6.09 5.87 5.03
N ALA A 113 -5.47 6.92 5.61
CA ALA A 113 -5.62 7.26 7.01
C ALA A 113 -7.09 7.58 7.34
N ALA A 114 -7.74 8.45 6.56
CA ALA A 114 -9.15 8.80 6.75
C ALA A 114 -10.07 7.56 6.69
N TRP A 115 -9.85 6.69 5.71
CA TRP A 115 -10.61 5.44 5.61
C TRP A 115 -10.36 4.51 6.82
N LEU A 116 -9.12 4.37 7.29
CA LEU A 116 -8.82 3.51 8.42
C LEU A 116 -9.34 4.07 9.75
N VAL A 117 -9.32 5.40 9.95
CA VAL A 117 -9.94 6.07 11.09
C VAL A 117 -11.46 5.81 11.09
N SER A 118 -12.13 5.90 9.94
CA SER A 118 -13.55 5.56 9.82
C SER A 118 -13.87 4.09 10.16
N LYS A 119 -12.87 3.21 10.11
CA LYS A 119 -12.96 1.80 10.55
C LYS A 119 -12.56 1.59 12.02
N ASN A 120 -12.43 2.65 12.80
CA ASN A 120 -12.02 2.64 14.20
C ASN A 120 -10.66 1.95 14.43
N LYS A 121 -9.70 2.18 13.51
CA LYS A 121 -8.33 1.71 13.66
C LYS A 121 -7.55 2.67 14.55
N SER A 122 -6.63 2.13 15.36
CA SER A 122 -5.71 2.95 16.16
C SER A 122 -4.66 3.63 15.28
N GLY A 123 -4.10 4.74 15.74
CA GLY A 123 -3.03 5.45 15.04
C GLY A 123 -1.83 4.54 14.74
N SER A 124 -1.44 3.69 15.68
CA SER A 124 -0.32 2.76 15.46
C SER A 124 -0.64 1.66 14.43
N GLU A 125 -1.90 1.20 14.32
CA GLU A 125 -2.34 0.27 13.28
C GLU A 125 -2.31 0.93 11.90
N ILE A 126 -2.76 2.20 11.82
CA ILE A 126 -2.75 3.00 10.58
C ILE A 126 -1.31 3.22 10.09
N LEU A 127 -0.41 3.68 10.96
CA LEU A 127 0.98 3.89 10.62
C LEU A 127 1.68 2.60 10.14
N ARG A 128 1.40 1.47 10.79
CA ARG A 128 1.91 0.17 10.39
C ARG A 128 1.37 -0.28 9.03
N TRP A 129 0.09 -0.02 8.76
CA TRP A 129 -0.56 -0.33 7.48
C TRP A 129 0.06 0.48 6.32
N LEU A 130 0.32 1.77 6.53
CA LEU A 130 0.99 2.65 5.57
C LEU A 130 2.45 2.24 5.34
N ALA A 131 3.19 1.95 6.42
CA ALA A 131 4.57 1.45 6.34
C ALA A 131 4.67 0.14 5.54
N GLY A 132 3.72 -0.78 5.72
CA GLY A 132 3.63 -2.03 4.94
C GLY A 132 3.42 -1.81 3.43
N ARG A 133 3.03 -0.59 3.04
CA ARG A 133 2.90 -0.16 1.63
C ARG A 133 4.04 0.72 1.15
N GLY A 134 5.08 0.83 1.98
CA GLY A 134 6.28 1.59 1.65
C GLY A 134 6.11 3.11 1.74
N VAL A 135 5.03 3.60 2.37
CA VAL A 135 4.90 5.03 2.68
C VAL A 135 5.92 5.39 3.77
N VAL A 136 6.71 6.42 3.55
CA VAL A 136 7.72 6.86 4.51
C VAL A 136 7.06 7.36 5.80
N ARG A 137 7.73 7.14 6.93
CA ARG A 137 7.17 7.35 8.27
C ARG A 137 6.69 8.77 8.51
N GLU A 138 7.45 9.75 8.07
CA GLU A 138 7.16 11.17 8.23
C GLU A 138 5.87 11.54 7.51
N LEU A 139 5.73 11.10 6.27
CA LEU A 139 4.55 11.33 5.44
C LEU A 139 3.31 10.61 6.01
N ALA A 140 3.48 9.37 6.47
CA ALA A 140 2.40 8.61 7.11
C ALA A 140 1.91 9.30 8.41
N ARG A 141 2.83 9.86 9.20
CA ARG A 141 2.49 10.58 10.43
C ARG A 141 1.79 11.89 10.12
N GLN A 142 2.33 12.69 9.22
CA GLN A 142 1.71 13.93 8.78
C GLN A 142 0.27 13.70 8.29
N ALA A 143 0.07 12.71 7.43
CA ALA A 143 -1.25 12.35 6.91
C ALA A 143 -2.24 11.93 8.02
N LEU A 144 -1.77 11.23 9.04
CA LEU A 144 -2.61 10.85 10.19
C LEU A 144 -2.95 12.06 11.05
N ASP A 145 -1.98 12.94 11.32
CA ASP A 145 -2.17 14.14 12.12
C ASP A 145 -3.18 15.09 11.44
N GLU A 146 -3.07 15.31 10.13
CA GLU A 146 -4.03 16.09 9.34
C GLU A 146 -5.46 15.51 9.45
N VAL A 147 -5.62 14.20 9.33
CA VAL A 147 -6.93 13.54 9.48
C VAL A 147 -7.48 13.69 10.89
N TYR A 148 -6.62 13.60 11.90
CA TYR A 148 -7.03 13.79 13.29
C TYR A 148 -7.43 15.24 13.58
N GLU A 149 -6.72 16.22 13.05
CA GLU A 149 -7.10 17.63 13.15
C GLU A 149 -8.48 17.89 12.53
N GLU A 150 -8.74 17.34 11.34
CA GLU A 150 -10.05 17.47 10.68
C GLU A 150 -11.19 16.83 11.47
N GLN A 151 -10.95 15.73 12.17
CA GLN A 151 -11.96 15.00 12.93
C GLN A 151 -12.07 15.43 14.40
N GLN A 152 -11.24 16.36 14.86
CA GLN A 152 -11.24 16.80 16.26
C GLN A 152 -12.57 17.42 16.68
N ALA A 153 -13.21 18.15 15.77
CA ALA A 153 -14.50 18.81 16.05
C ALA A 153 -15.66 17.82 16.25
N ASP A 154 -15.55 16.62 15.67
CA ASP A 154 -16.56 15.55 15.74
C ASP A 154 -16.32 14.58 16.91
N ALA A 155 -15.22 14.74 17.63
CA ALA A 155 -14.89 13.89 18.78
C ALA A 155 -15.72 14.31 20.02
N PRO A 156 -16.17 13.34 20.84
CA PRO A 156 -16.80 13.64 22.12
C PRO A 156 -15.92 14.52 23.01
N GLU A 157 -16.54 15.33 23.86
CA GLU A 157 -15.83 16.21 24.79
C GLU A 157 -14.84 15.41 25.64
N GLY A 158 -13.62 15.91 25.73
CA GLY A 158 -12.53 15.26 26.50
C GLY A 158 -11.82 14.11 25.75
N LEU A 159 -12.20 13.77 24.53
CA LEU A 159 -11.54 12.79 23.68
C LEU A 159 -10.89 13.42 22.45
N GLY A 160 -9.75 12.86 22.03
CA GLY A 160 -9.26 13.06 20.68
C GLY A 160 -9.89 12.07 19.69
N PRO A 161 -9.61 12.21 18.38
CA PRO A 161 -10.17 11.30 17.35
C PRO A 161 -9.82 9.82 17.57
N GLU A 162 -8.63 9.53 18.10
CA GLU A 162 -8.26 8.16 18.47
C GLU A 162 -9.07 7.65 19.66
N GLY A 163 -9.31 8.50 20.67
CA GLY A 163 -10.18 8.18 21.81
C GLY A 163 -11.63 7.94 21.39
N ALA A 164 -12.15 8.76 20.46
CA ALA A 164 -13.47 8.56 19.88
C ALA A 164 -13.57 7.24 19.12
N ALA A 165 -12.53 6.85 18.38
CA ALA A 165 -12.48 5.55 17.72
C ALA A 165 -12.43 4.39 18.73
N ALA A 166 -11.71 4.56 19.83
CA ALA A 166 -11.68 3.59 20.94
C ALA A 166 -13.06 3.46 21.61
N LEU A 167 -13.77 4.58 21.84
CA LEU A 167 -15.11 4.60 22.44
C LEU A 167 -16.12 3.84 21.56
N ARG A 168 -16.18 4.14 20.26
CA ARG A 168 -17.03 3.40 19.31
C ARG A 168 -16.74 1.90 19.30
N LEU A 169 -15.47 1.53 19.48
CA LEU A 169 -15.09 0.13 19.57
C LEU A 169 -15.51 -0.51 20.89
N VAL A 170 -15.44 0.24 22.00
CA VAL A 170 -15.94 -0.19 23.33
C VAL A 170 -17.43 -0.46 23.27
N GLU A 171 -18.21 0.48 22.77
CA GLU A 171 -19.67 0.34 22.61
C GLU A 171 -20.03 -0.90 21.79
N LYS A 172 -19.39 -1.07 20.64
CA LYS A 172 -19.72 -2.15 19.71
C LYS A 172 -19.29 -3.53 20.17
N GLN A 173 -18.15 -3.66 20.86
CA GLN A 173 -17.52 -4.97 21.11
C GLN A 173 -17.24 -5.29 22.57
N TYR A 174 -17.18 -4.29 23.45
CA TYR A 174 -16.70 -4.47 24.81
C TYR A 174 -17.69 -4.01 25.89
N ALA A 175 -18.82 -3.43 25.53
CA ALA A 175 -19.83 -2.97 26.48
C ALA A 175 -20.21 -4.05 27.53
N ALA A 176 -20.53 -5.27 27.07
CA ALA A 176 -20.85 -6.38 27.97
C ALA A 176 -19.71 -6.78 28.92
N LYS A 177 -18.45 -6.57 28.52
CA LYS A 177 -17.31 -6.85 29.40
C LYS A 177 -17.13 -5.75 30.44
N LEU A 178 -17.37 -4.50 30.09
CA LEU A 178 -17.35 -3.39 31.05
C LEU A 178 -18.49 -3.51 32.06
N ALA A 179 -19.70 -3.81 31.57
CA ALA A 179 -20.85 -4.11 32.45
C ALA A 179 -20.59 -5.25 33.45
N ALA A 180 -19.74 -6.22 33.08
CA ALA A 180 -19.31 -7.30 33.95
C ALA A 180 -18.06 -6.94 34.83
N GLY A 181 -17.71 -5.66 34.96
CA GLY A 181 -16.58 -5.19 35.78
C GLY A 181 -15.18 -5.52 35.22
N LYS A 182 -15.05 -5.99 33.96
CA LYS A 182 -13.78 -6.45 33.38
C LYS A 182 -12.99 -5.31 32.70
N LYS A 183 -12.89 -4.14 33.37
CA LYS A 183 -12.21 -2.92 32.87
C LYS A 183 -10.79 -3.22 32.38
N GLN A 184 -9.96 -3.94 33.17
CA GLN A 184 -8.58 -4.25 32.81
C GLN A 184 -8.47 -5.12 31.55
N ASN A 185 -9.41 -6.05 31.35
CA ASN A 185 -9.41 -6.88 30.16
C ASN A 185 -9.73 -6.06 28.89
N VAL A 186 -10.58 -5.05 29.00
CA VAL A 186 -10.91 -4.15 27.89
C VAL A 186 -9.73 -3.25 27.58
N LEU A 187 -9.10 -2.64 28.58
CA LEU A 187 -7.88 -1.84 28.38
C LEU A 187 -6.74 -2.64 27.74
N ALA A 188 -6.52 -3.87 28.20
CA ALA A 188 -5.55 -4.78 27.57
C ALA A 188 -5.90 -5.13 26.11
N ALA A 189 -7.19 -5.24 25.79
CA ALA A 189 -7.64 -5.51 24.43
C ALA A 189 -7.42 -4.30 23.51
N LEU A 190 -7.69 -3.07 23.98
CA LEU A 190 -7.42 -1.83 23.25
C LEU A 190 -5.91 -1.62 23.05
N ALA A 191 -5.10 -1.88 24.07
CA ALA A 191 -3.64 -1.82 23.98
C ALA A 191 -3.08 -2.79 22.92
N ARG A 192 -3.56 -4.04 22.87
CA ARG A 192 -3.17 -5.01 21.82
C ARG A 192 -3.55 -4.56 20.41
N ARG A 193 -4.60 -3.75 20.27
CA ARG A 193 -4.97 -3.12 19.00
C ARG A 193 -4.16 -1.85 18.70
N GLY A 194 -3.31 -1.43 19.65
CA GLY A 194 -2.38 -0.34 19.48
C GLY A 194 -2.95 1.04 19.79
N PHE A 195 -4.07 1.13 20.51
CA PHE A 195 -4.58 2.41 21.01
C PHE A 195 -3.64 2.97 22.07
N ALA A 196 -3.43 4.29 22.05
CA ALA A 196 -2.65 4.98 23.07
C ALA A 196 -3.29 4.79 24.44
N ALA A 197 -2.49 4.49 25.47
CA ALA A 197 -3.00 4.13 26.80
C ALA A 197 -3.89 5.22 27.42
N GLY A 198 -3.54 6.50 27.19
CA GLY A 198 -4.34 7.65 27.66
C GLY A 198 -5.71 7.70 26.98
N GLU A 199 -5.76 7.56 25.66
CA GLU A 199 -6.98 7.59 24.86
C GLU A 199 -7.89 6.39 25.18
N ALA A 200 -7.29 5.19 25.29
CA ALA A 200 -8.04 3.99 25.66
C ALA A 200 -8.65 4.10 27.06
N ARG A 201 -7.93 4.68 28.03
CA ARG A 201 -8.40 4.87 29.39
C ARG A 201 -9.56 5.86 29.43
N ARG A 202 -9.41 7.03 28.82
CA ARG A 202 -10.47 8.04 28.75
C ARG A 202 -11.73 7.55 28.07
N ALA A 203 -11.60 6.82 26.97
CA ALA A 203 -12.72 6.21 26.28
C ALA A 203 -13.50 5.21 27.15
N VAL A 204 -12.80 4.40 27.95
CA VAL A 204 -13.42 3.46 28.89
C VAL A 204 -14.06 4.19 30.07
N GLU A 205 -13.42 5.24 30.58
CA GLU A 205 -13.95 6.05 31.67
C GLU A 205 -15.23 6.78 31.25
N LEU A 206 -15.24 7.43 30.08
CA LEU A 206 -16.41 8.08 29.53
C LEU A 206 -17.59 7.10 29.36
N TRP A 207 -17.32 5.90 28.84
CA TRP A 207 -18.35 4.87 28.72
C TRP A 207 -18.95 4.48 30.07
N LEU A 208 -18.12 4.34 31.11
CA LEU A 208 -18.59 4.00 32.46
C LEU A 208 -19.40 5.13 33.11
N GLU A 209 -19.03 6.38 32.86
CA GLU A 209 -19.78 7.56 33.33
C GLU A 209 -21.17 7.66 32.70
N GLU A 210 -21.29 7.33 31.42
CA GLU A 210 -22.57 7.30 30.69
C GLU A 210 -23.45 6.09 31.07
N HIS A 211 -22.87 5.05 31.72
CA HIS A 211 -23.56 3.82 32.07
C HIS A 211 -23.39 3.45 33.56
N PRO A 212 -23.82 4.34 34.50
CA PRO A 212 -23.53 4.15 35.94
C PRO A 212 -24.13 2.91 36.57
N ALA A 213 -25.22 2.38 35.99
CA ALA A 213 -25.86 1.13 36.50
C ALA A 213 -25.02 -0.15 36.30
N HIS A 214 -23.88 -0.03 35.65
CA HIS A 214 -23.00 -1.15 35.32
C HIS A 214 -21.64 -1.06 36.07
N VAL A 215 -21.50 -0.13 37.03
CA VAL A 215 -20.31 -0.05 37.88
C VAL A 215 -20.52 -1.03 39.05
N PRO A 216 -19.73 -2.12 39.18
CA PRO A 216 -19.80 -2.96 40.36
C PRO A 216 -19.41 -2.13 41.60
N ASP A 217 -20.18 -2.19 42.68
CA ASP A 217 -19.77 -1.62 43.96
C ASP A 217 -18.40 -2.22 44.34
N GLU A 218 -17.37 -1.39 44.42
CA GLU A 218 -16.07 -1.79 44.97
C GLU A 218 -16.25 -1.93 46.49
N TYR A 219 -16.33 -3.17 46.95
CA TYR A 219 -16.12 -3.54 48.36
C TYR A 219 -14.70 -4.04 48.55
#